data_01516a3007bb658ad3bd3283ec2c6617
#
_entry.id   01516a3007bb658ad3bd3283ec2c6617
#
_cell.length_a   1.000
_cell.length_b   1.000
_cell.length_c   1.000
_cell.angle_alpha   90.00
_cell.angle_beta   90.00
_cell.angle_gamma   90.00
#
_symmetry.space_group_name_H-M   'P 1'
#
loop_
_entity.id
_entity.type
_entity.pdbx_description
1 polymer ?
#
loop_
_entity_poly.entity_id
_entity_poly.type
_entity_poly.pdbx_seq_one_letter_code
_entity_poly.pdbx_strand_id
1 'polypeptide(L)'
;MVADAGRAQGALPVKTKLANALKSKGGDLKLVAYIMAGHPSAKRSIDVGKRLAASGIAAIEIGIPHSDPLADGPVIQRAGQAALQHGMTVAGALEVAAGVAKEGVPVVLMTYINPVLAYDPRKFAAEASQAGVAGVIVPDLPIEEAEPVSGWLRSASLDTVFMVAPTTQPDRIATICSHSSGFVYCVTVTGITGVRKDLPAGMTEMFAEVKKHTSLPVAAGFGISRQEHMKALRGHVDAAVVGSAIVDEIDRAGDGVALVRELLKACR
;
A
#
# COMPACT_ATOMS: atom_id res chain seq x y z
N MET A 1 -20.45 17.15 35.60
CA MET A 1 -19.23 16.32 35.71
C MET A 1 -19.17 15.46 34.46
N VAL A 2 -18.48 15.91 33.45
CA VAL A 2 -18.21 15.14 32.24
C VAL A 2 -16.84 14.47 32.46
N ALA A 3 -16.86 13.14 32.56
CA ALA A 3 -15.68 12.35 32.85
C ALA A 3 -14.74 12.37 31.64
N ASP A 4 -13.52 12.72 31.92
CA ASP A 4 -12.31 12.67 31.11
C ASP A 4 -12.08 11.23 30.58
N ALA A 5 -12.35 11.00 29.30
CA ALA A 5 -12.10 9.74 28.60
C ALA A 5 -10.94 9.87 27.60
N GLY A 6 -9.95 10.68 27.96
CA GLY A 6 -8.72 10.90 27.20
C GLY A 6 -7.54 10.11 27.73
N ARG A 7 -7.61 8.79 27.89
CA ARG A 7 -6.42 7.98 28.18
C ARG A 7 -5.89 7.35 26.89
N ALA A 8 -4.72 7.78 26.51
CA ALA A 8 -3.86 7.25 25.48
C ALA A 8 -3.96 5.72 25.36
N GLN A 9 -4.54 5.25 24.25
CA GLN A 9 -4.34 3.89 23.79
C GLN A 9 -2.85 3.74 23.47
N GLY A 10 -2.22 2.73 24.05
CA GLY A 10 -0.79 2.53 23.99
C GLY A 10 -0.26 2.59 22.55
N ALA A 11 0.87 3.28 22.40
CA ALA A 11 1.56 3.41 21.12
C ALA A 11 1.68 2.03 20.45
N LEU A 12 1.19 1.91 19.23
CA LEU A 12 1.29 0.70 18.43
C LEU A 12 2.77 0.29 18.29
N PRO A 13 3.10 -1.00 18.35
CA PRO A 13 4.49 -1.43 18.29
C PRO A 13 5.09 -1.05 16.93
N VAL A 14 6.12 -0.20 16.94
CA VAL A 14 6.85 0.28 15.74
C VAL A 14 7.57 -0.85 14.99
N LYS A 15 7.62 -2.06 15.54
CA LYS A 15 8.40 -3.19 15.02
C LYS A 15 7.52 -4.31 14.44
N THR A 16 6.66 -3.99 13.49
CA THR A 16 5.95 -5.02 12.73
C THR A 16 6.83 -5.59 11.61
N LYS A 17 6.46 -6.75 11.07
CA LYS A 17 7.14 -7.35 9.90
C LYS A 17 7.18 -6.36 8.73
N LEU A 18 6.08 -5.64 8.50
CA LEU A 18 5.94 -4.66 7.44
C LEU A 18 6.82 -3.43 7.67
N ALA A 19 6.78 -2.82 8.87
CA ALA A 19 7.63 -1.69 9.21
C ALA A 19 9.12 -2.02 9.08
N ASN A 20 9.54 -3.21 9.53
CA ASN A 20 10.94 -3.64 9.42
C ASN A 20 11.39 -3.81 7.96
N ALA A 21 10.52 -4.35 7.09
CA ALA A 21 10.82 -4.57 5.68
C ALA A 21 10.96 -3.25 4.90
N LEU A 22 10.16 -2.24 5.26
CA LEU A 22 10.13 -0.96 4.55
C LEU A 22 11.09 0.08 5.10
N LYS A 23 11.68 -0.13 6.28
CA LYS A 23 12.61 0.83 6.85
C LYS A 23 13.88 0.97 6.02
N SER A 24 14.14 2.18 5.55
CA SER A 24 15.36 2.55 4.83
C SER A 24 16.57 2.49 5.76
N LYS A 25 17.73 2.12 5.21
CA LYS A 25 19.02 2.14 5.90
C LYS A 25 20.02 2.88 5.02
N GLY A 26 20.69 3.89 5.58
CA GLY A 26 21.75 4.59 4.86
C GLY A 26 21.29 5.39 3.64
N GLY A 27 20.01 5.73 3.54
CA GLY A 27 19.45 6.50 2.41
C GLY A 27 19.07 5.66 1.20
N ASP A 28 19.09 4.31 1.29
CA ASP A 28 18.51 3.43 0.27
C ASP A 28 16.98 3.59 0.24
N LEU A 29 16.38 3.27 -0.90
CA LEU A 29 14.93 3.32 -1.10
C LEU A 29 14.40 1.89 -1.23
N LYS A 30 13.34 1.54 -0.51
CA LYS A 30 12.66 0.24 -0.66
C LYS A 30 11.64 0.32 -1.79
N LEU A 31 11.38 -0.80 -2.46
CA LEU A 31 10.37 -0.90 -3.51
C LEU A 31 9.22 -1.79 -3.04
N VAL A 32 8.00 -1.28 -3.15
CA VAL A 32 6.75 -2.01 -2.99
C VAL A 32 6.13 -2.16 -4.37
N ALA A 33 5.85 -3.39 -4.79
CA ALA A 33 5.20 -3.65 -6.07
C ALA A 33 3.69 -3.84 -5.83
N TYR A 34 2.86 -3.21 -6.68
CA TYR A 34 1.42 -3.40 -6.66
C TYR A 34 0.98 -4.33 -7.78
N ILE A 35 0.03 -5.22 -7.47
CA ILE A 35 -0.73 -6.01 -8.45
C ILE A 35 -2.22 -5.99 -8.11
N MET A 36 -3.09 -6.24 -9.09
CA MET A 36 -4.53 -6.44 -8.88
C MET A 36 -4.84 -7.93 -8.75
N ALA A 37 -5.50 -8.34 -7.67
CA ALA A 37 -5.95 -9.71 -7.51
C ALA A 37 -6.93 -10.09 -8.64
N GLY A 38 -6.67 -11.23 -9.28
CA GLY A 38 -7.51 -11.72 -10.39
C GLY A 38 -7.18 -11.13 -11.76
N HIS A 39 -6.23 -10.24 -11.87
CA HIS A 39 -5.84 -9.65 -13.15
C HIS A 39 -4.50 -10.20 -13.66
N PRO A 40 -4.43 -10.71 -14.90
CA PRO A 40 -5.54 -11.01 -15.82
C PRO A 40 -6.32 -12.29 -15.45
N SER A 41 -5.89 -13.03 -14.45
CA SER A 41 -6.60 -14.17 -13.83
C SER A 41 -6.03 -14.42 -12.41
N ALA A 42 -6.78 -15.14 -11.55
CA ALA A 42 -6.33 -15.47 -10.20
C ALA A 42 -4.99 -16.23 -10.21
N LYS A 43 -4.84 -17.24 -11.06
CA LYS A 43 -3.60 -17.99 -11.21
C LYS A 43 -2.44 -17.11 -11.66
N ARG A 44 -2.66 -16.25 -12.66
CA ARG A 44 -1.63 -15.37 -13.20
C ARG A 44 -1.20 -14.31 -12.18
N SER A 45 -2.13 -13.73 -11.40
CA SER A 45 -1.78 -12.78 -10.34
C SER A 45 -0.91 -13.42 -9.24
N ILE A 46 -1.17 -14.69 -8.87
CA ILE A 46 -0.29 -15.44 -7.96
C ILE A 46 1.11 -15.64 -8.57
N ASP A 47 1.19 -16.10 -9.82
CA ASP A 47 2.47 -16.37 -10.49
C ASP A 47 3.30 -15.08 -10.64
N VAL A 48 2.67 -13.97 -11.03
CA VAL A 48 3.30 -12.65 -11.11
C VAL A 48 3.78 -12.19 -9.73
N GLY A 49 2.91 -12.28 -8.71
CA GLY A 49 3.25 -11.90 -7.34
C GLY A 49 4.48 -12.65 -6.82
N LYS A 50 4.57 -13.96 -7.05
CA LYS A 50 5.73 -14.79 -6.68
C LYS A 50 7.01 -14.33 -7.40
N ARG A 51 6.94 -14.06 -8.69
CA ARG A 51 8.10 -13.61 -9.48
C ARG A 51 8.57 -12.22 -9.07
N LEU A 52 7.65 -11.33 -8.75
CA LEU A 52 7.96 -10.01 -8.19
C LEU A 52 8.60 -10.15 -6.81
N ALA A 53 8.08 -11.00 -5.94
CA ALA A 53 8.67 -11.28 -4.63
C ALA A 53 10.13 -11.77 -4.75
N ALA A 54 10.39 -12.67 -5.69
CA ALA A 54 11.75 -13.19 -5.97
C ALA A 54 12.69 -12.14 -6.60
N SER A 55 12.20 -10.98 -7.03
CA SER A 55 13.03 -9.93 -7.64
C SER A 55 13.77 -9.02 -6.64
N GLY A 56 13.48 -9.15 -5.34
CA GLY A 56 14.13 -8.36 -4.28
C GLY A 56 13.35 -7.12 -3.85
N ILE A 57 12.05 -7.07 -4.10
CA ILE A 57 11.15 -6.05 -3.54
C ILE A 57 11.03 -6.18 -2.02
N ALA A 58 10.69 -5.11 -1.34
CA ALA A 58 10.55 -5.09 0.12
C ALA A 58 9.18 -5.57 0.61
N ALA A 59 8.13 -5.32 -0.17
CA ALA A 59 6.76 -5.76 0.10
C ALA A 59 5.97 -5.83 -1.21
N ILE A 60 4.81 -6.49 -1.18
CA ILE A 60 3.87 -6.49 -2.28
C ILE A 60 2.50 -5.99 -1.80
N GLU A 61 1.94 -5.08 -2.55
CA GLU A 61 0.58 -4.56 -2.38
C GLU A 61 -0.35 -5.28 -3.35
N ILE A 62 -1.44 -5.85 -2.83
CA ILE A 62 -2.43 -6.57 -3.62
C ILE A 62 -3.77 -5.85 -3.52
N GLY A 63 -4.21 -5.28 -4.64
CA GLY A 63 -5.53 -4.65 -4.76
C GLY A 63 -6.64 -5.69 -4.80
N ILE A 64 -7.66 -5.52 -3.96
CA ILE A 64 -8.93 -6.24 -4.06
C ILE A 64 -9.82 -5.44 -5.01
N PRO A 65 -10.30 -6.01 -6.13
CA PRO A 65 -11.07 -5.26 -7.11
C PRO A 65 -12.40 -4.77 -6.51
N HIS A 66 -12.77 -3.55 -6.87
CA HIS A 66 -14.02 -2.90 -6.46
C HIS A 66 -14.70 -2.25 -7.67
N SER A 67 -16.05 -2.20 -7.65
CA SER A 67 -16.84 -1.64 -8.75
C SER A 67 -16.79 -0.12 -8.86
N ASP A 68 -16.50 0.56 -7.74
CA ASP A 68 -16.45 2.02 -7.65
C ASP A 68 -15.13 2.51 -7.02
N PRO A 69 -14.00 2.34 -7.72
CA PRO A 69 -12.65 2.53 -7.19
C PRO A 69 -12.22 4.00 -7.29
N LEU A 70 -12.77 4.88 -6.46
CA LEU A 70 -12.60 6.33 -6.51
C LEU A 70 -11.15 6.82 -6.33
N ALA A 71 -10.32 6.04 -5.61
CA ALA A 71 -8.92 6.37 -5.38
C ALA A 71 -7.97 5.86 -6.48
N ASP A 72 -8.46 5.01 -7.39
CA ASP A 72 -7.62 4.35 -8.39
C ASP A 72 -7.51 5.16 -9.68
N GLY A 73 -6.33 5.13 -10.29
CA GLY A 73 -6.12 5.65 -11.64
C GLY A 73 -6.68 4.72 -12.73
N PRO A 74 -6.79 5.22 -13.99
CA PRO A 74 -7.44 4.49 -15.08
C PRO A 74 -6.88 3.09 -15.35
N VAL A 75 -5.59 2.89 -15.18
CA VAL A 75 -4.93 1.58 -15.38
C VAL A 75 -5.40 0.57 -14.34
N ILE A 76 -5.41 0.97 -13.07
CA ILE A 76 -5.83 0.12 -11.96
C ILE A 76 -7.34 -0.16 -12.06
N GLN A 77 -8.14 0.86 -12.41
CA GLN A 77 -9.58 0.69 -12.66
C GLN A 77 -9.87 -0.36 -13.73
N ARG A 78 -9.17 -0.31 -14.88
CA ARG A 78 -9.33 -1.32 -15.95
C ARG A 78 -8.97 -2.74 -15.47
N ALA A 79 -7.86 -2.87 -14.74
CA ALA A 79 -7.44 -4.16 -14.19
C ALA A 79 -8.46 -4.71 -13.18
N GLY A 80 -8.99 -3.84 -12.29
CA GLY A 80 -10.04 -4.20 -11.34
C GLY A 80 -11.33 -4.62 -12.03
N GLN A 81 -11.76 -3.86 -13.04
CA GLN A 81 -12.96 -4.19 -13.83
C GLN A 81 -12.80 -5.55 -14.53
N ALA A 82 -11.65 -5.83 -15.14
CA ALA A 82 -11.37 -7.13 -15.76
C ALA A 82 -11.38 -8.26 -14.73
N ALA A 83 -10.81 -8.06 -13.55
CA ALA A 83 -10.82 -9.04 -12.48
C ALA A 83 -12.25 -9.36 -11.99
N LEU A 84 -13.09 -8.32 -11.82
CA LEU A 84 -14.51 -8.51 -11.46
C LEU A 84 -15.29 -9.28 -12.53
N GLN A 85 -15.06 -8.97 -13.81
CA GLN A 85 -15.67 -9.69 -14.93
C GLN A 85 -15.29 -11.18 -14.97
N HIS A 86 -14.09 -11.51 -14.48
CA HIS A 86 -13.61 -12.90 -14.32
C HIS A 86 -14.08 -13.53 -13.00
N GLY A 87 -14.98 -12.88 -12.25
CA GLY A 87 -15.58 -13.42 -11.03
C GLY A 87 -14.67 -13.32 -9.78
N MET A 88 -13.68 -12.42 -9.77
CA MET A 88 -12.87 -12.20 -8.56
C MET A 88 -13.73 -11.67 -7.41
N THR A 89 -13.54 -12.25 -6.24
CA THR A 89 -14.22 -11.92 -4.99
C THR A 89 -13.20 -11.56 -3.91
N VAL A 90 -13.67 -11.06 -2.75
CA VAL A 90 -12.79 -10.84 -1.57
C VAL A 90 -12.12 -12.15 -1.15
N ALA A 91 -12.87 -13.27 -1.07
CA ALA A 91 -12.31 -14.58 -0.74
C ALA A 91 -11.22 -15.00 -1.74
N GLY A 92 -11.48 -14.87 -3.04
CA GLY A 92 -10.48 -15.18 -4.08
C GLY A 92 -9.24 -14.29 -3.99
N ALA A 93 -9.40 -13.01 -3.63
CA ALA A 93 -8.27 -12.11 -3.43
C ALA A 93 -7.42 -12.52 -2.19
N LEU A 94 -8.05 -13.01 -1.13
CA LEU A 94 -7.35 -13.59 0.03
C LEU A 94 -6.58 -14.86 -0.34
N GLU A 95 -7.12 -15.70 -1.23
CA GLU A 95 -6.40 -16.86 -1.77
C GLU A 95 -5.17 -16.43 -2.60
N VAL A 96 -5.30 -15.37 -3.41
CA VAL A 96 -4.17 -14.76 -4.13
C VAL A 96 -3.10 -14.30 -3.15
N ALA A 97 -3.51 -13.56 -2.11
CA ALA A 97 -2.59 -13.08 -1.07
C ALA A 97 -1.88 -14.24 -0.36
N ALA A 98 -2.61 -15.29 0.01
CA ALA A 98 -2.03 -16.51 0.61
C ALA A 98 -1.02 -17.21 -0.31
N GLY A 99 -1.30 -17.23 -1.60
CA GLY A 99 -0.38 -17.78 -2.60
C GLY A 99 0.93 -17.04 -2.69
N VAL A 100 0.88 -15.69 -2.60
CA VAL A 100 2.06 -14.81 -2.69
C VAL A 100 2.82 -14.74 -1.36
N ALA A 101 2.12 -14.72 -0.22
CA ALA A 101 2.74 -14.61 1.10
C ALA A 101 3.73 -15.74 1.42
N LYS A 102 3.57 -16.90 0.76
CA LYS A 102 4.49 -18.05 0.87
C LYS A 102 5.92 -17.74 0.41
N GLU A 103 6.11 -16.71 -0.39
CA GLU A 103 7.45 -16.28 -0.83
C GLU A 103 8.21 -15.46 0.25
N GLY A 104 7.59 -15.21 1.40
CA GLY A 104 8.25 -14.59 2.56
C GLY A 104 8.28 -13.07 2.57
N VAL A 105 7.93 -12.38 1.47
CA VAL A 105 7.76 -10.92 1.47
C VAL A 105 6.47 -10.52 2.18
N PRO A 106 6.43 -9.40 2.92
CA PRO A 106 5.19 -8.87 3.48
C PRO A 106 4.17 -8.58 2.38
N VAL A 107 2.94 -9.03 2.58
CA VAL A 107 1.79 -8.73 1.72
C VAL A 107 0.93 -7.68 2.41
N VAL A 108 0.56 -6.63 1.67
CA VAL A 108 -0.40 -5.60 2.10
C VAL A 108 -1.62 -5.69 1.19
N LEU A 109 -2.82 -5.71 1.75
CA LEU A 109 -4.04 -5.61 0.96
C LEU A 109 -4.43 -4.14 0.80
N MET A 110 -4.82 -3.73 -0.40
CA MET A 110 -5.51 -2.48 -0.66
C MET A 110 -6.95 -2.78 -1.05
N THR A 111 -7.90 -2.25 -0.31
CA THR A 111 -9.34 -2.47 -0.54
C THR A 111 -10.14 -1.25 -0.11
N TYR A 112 -11.38 -1.15 -0.60
CA TYR A 112 -12.33 -0.13 -0.16
C TYR A 112 -13.14 -0.61 1.04
N ILE A 113 -13.78 0.30 1.76
CA ILE A 113 -14.50 -0.05 2.99
C ILE A 113 -15.72 -0.95 2.71
N ASN A 114 -16.46 -0.71 1.63
CA ASN A 114 -17.67 -1.46 1.32
C ASN A 114 -17.44 -2.97 1.12
N PRO A 115 -16.42 -3.44 0.36
CA PRO A 115 -16.06 -4.86 0.32
C PRO A 115 -15.77 -5.48 1.69
N VAL A 116 -15.11 -4.75 2.58
CA VAL A 116 -14.81 -5.22 3.95
C VAL A 116 -16.08 -5.38 4.76
N LEU A 117 -16.97 -4.36 4.72
CA LEU A 117 -18.24 -4.40 5.44
C LEU A 117 -19.18 -5.51 4.93
N ALA A 118 -19.25 -5.68 3.60
CA ALA A 118 -20.07 -6.71 2.98
C ALA A 118 -19.57 -8.14 3.25
N TYR A 119 -18.26 -8.31 3.47
CA TYR A 119 -17.63 -9.61 3.76
C TYR A 119 -17.77 -10.05 5.21
N ASP A 120 -18.16 -9.20 6.11
CA ASP A 120 -18.00 -9.22 7.57
C ASP A 120 -16.56 -8.81 7.97
N PRO A 121 -16.38 -7.65 8.61
CA PRO A 121 -15.06 -7.11 8.92
C PRO A 121 -14.20 -7.98 9.84
N ARG A 122 -14.80 -8.69 10.79
CA ARG A 122 -14.07 -9.59 11.69
C ARG A 122 -13.59 -10.83 10.97
N LYS A 123 -14.45 -11.37 10.12
CA LYS A 123 -14.12 -12.51 9.26
C LYS A 123 -13.02 -12.11 8.28
N PHE A 124 -13.13 -10.93 7.64
CA PHE A 124 -12.10 -10.39 6.76
C PHE A 124 -10.74 -10.31 7.45
N ALA A 125 -10.69 -9.70 8.63
CA ALA A 125 -9.45 -9.54 9.39
C ALA A 125 -8.83 -10.90 9.77
N ALA A 126 -9.64 -11.84 10.25
CA ALA A 126 -9.18 -13.18 10.61
C ALA A 126 -8.63 -13.95 9.41
N GLU A 127 -9.35 -13.95 8.27
CA GLU A 127 -8.93 -14.68 7.06
C GLU A 127 -7.73 -14.01 6.38
N ALA A 128 -7.64 -12.66 6.38
CA ALA A 128 -6.47 -11.94 5.89
C ALA A 128 -5.21 -12.31 6.71
N SER A 129 -5.34 -12.36 8.03
CA SER A 129 -4.23 -12.81 8.89
C SER A 129 -3.82 -14.26 8.61
N GLN A 130 -4.78 -15.18 8.46
CA GLN A 130 -4.53 -16.57 8.10
C GLN A 130 -3.88 -16.71 6.72
N ALA A 131 -4.22 -15.84 5.77
CA ALA A 131 -3.60 -15.74 4.44
C ALA A 131 -2.15 -15.21 4.49
N GLY A 132 -1.65 -14.82 5.65
CA GLY A 132 -0.30 -14.28 5.82
C GLY A 132 -0.15 -12.82 5.41
N VAL A 133 -1.26 -12.08 5.33
CA VAL A 133 -1.26 -10.63 5.12
C VAL A 133 -0.62 -9.94 6.32
N ALA A 134 0.17 -8.90 6.07
CA ALA A 134 0.86 -8.12 7.10
C ALA A 134 0.10 -6.85 7.48
N GLY A 135 -0.68 -6.29 6.55
CA GLY A 135 -1.42 -5.05 6.80
C GLY A 135 -2.46 -4.77 5.72
N VAL A 136 -3.29 -3.78 5.99
CA VAL A 136 -4.41 -3.37 5.11
C VAL A 136 -4.40 -1.86 4.92
N ILE A 137 -4.66 -1.42 3.69
CA ILE A 137 -4.90 -0.03 3.28
C ILE A 137 -6.37 0.09 2.87
N VAL A 138 -7.09 1.07 3.42
CA VAL A 138 -8.48 1.38 3.06
C VAL A 138 -8.55 2.86 2.67
N PRO A 139 -8.40 3.20 1.37
CA PRO A 139 -8.24 4.59 0.91
C PRO A 139 -9.43 5.50 1.20
N ASP A 140 -10.62 4.95 1.25
CA ASP A 140 -11.89 5.66 1.48
C ASP A 140 -12.34 5.65 2.95
N LEU A 141 -11.48 5.20 3.88
CA LEU A 141 -11.76 5.23 5.30
C LEU A 141 -11.18 6.50 5.94
N PRO A 142 -12.00 7.49 6.31
CA PRO A 142 -11.51 8.67 7.00
C PRO A 142 -11.03 8.34 8.41
N ILE A 143 -10.02 9.05 8.88
CA ILE A 143 -9.38 8.75 10.18
C ILE A 143 -10.35 8.86 11.35
N GLU A 144 -11.37 9.70 11.22
CA GLU A 144 -12.40 9.92 12.24
C GLU A 144 -13.31 8.70 12.41
N GLU A 145 -13.44 7.85 11.39
CA GLU A 145 -14.27 6.64 11.41
C GLU A 145 -13.43 5.36 11.48
N ALA A 146 -12.10 5.51 11.62
CA ALA A 146 -11.17 4.40 11.47
C ALA A 146 -11.20 3.38 12.61
N GLU A 147 -11.56 3.80 13.85
CA GLU A 147 -11.35 2.97 15.03
C GLU A 147 -12.06 1.60 14.99
N PRO A 148 -13.29 1.44 14.54
CA PRO A 148 -13.88 0.10 14.45
C PRO A 148 -13.06 -0.83 13.54
N VAL A 149 -12.63 -0.34 12.38
CA VAL A 149 -11.86 -1.12 11.39
C VAL A 149 -10.47 -1.42 11.92
N SER A 150 -9.76 -0.41 12.42
CA SER A 150 -8.43 -0.55 13.02
C SER A 150 -8.44 -1.52 14.20
N GLY A 151 -9.52 -1.52 15.01
CA GLY A 151 -9.70 -2.44 16.12
C GLY A 151 -9.81 -3.90 15.65
N TRP A 152 -10.56 -4.17 14.59
CA TRP A 152 -10.66 -5.51 14.01
C TRP A 152 -9.33 -5.99 13.42
N LEU A 153 -8.66 -5.14 12.65
CA LEU A 153 -7.36 -5.45 12.06
C LEU A 153 -6.30 -5.70 13.15
N ARG A 154 -6.23 -4.85 14.15
CA ARG A 154 -5.31 -4.98 15.30
C ARG A 154 -5.54 -6.29 16.06
N SER A 155 -6.81 -6.67 16.28
CA SER A 155 -7.16 -7.95 16.93
C SER A 155 -6.67 -9.16 16.16
N ALA A 156 -6.52 -9.04 14.84
CA ALA A 156 -5.96 -10.05 13.95
C ALA A 156 -4.45 -9.91 13.71
N SER A 157 -3.75 -9.00 14.44
CA SER A 157 -2.33 -8.68 14.27
C SER A 157 -1.96 -8.14 12.88
N LEU A 158 -2.89 -7.43 12.24
CA LEU A 158 -2.67 -6.75 10.97
C LEU A 158 -2.36 -5.27 11.19
N ASP A 159 -1.42 -4.76 10.42
CA ASP A 159 -1.15 -3.33 10.36
C ASP A 159 -2.29 -2.59 9.66
N THR A 160 -2.59 -1.37 10.13
CA THR A 160 -3.52 -0.45 9.47
C THR A 160 -2.73 0.72 8.91
N VAL A 161 -2.71 0.85 7.59
CA VAL A 161 -1.95 1.87 6.88
C VAL A 161 -2.89 2.98 6.45
N PHE A 162 -2.62 4.20 6.92
CA PHE A 162 -3.38 5.38 6.52
C PHE A 162 -2.61 6.24 5.53
N MET A 163 -3.36 7.08 4.80
CA MET A 163 -2.86 7.85 3.67
C MET A 163 -2.78 9.34 4.01
N VAL A 164 -1.71 9.99 3.55
CA VAL A 164 -1.51 11.44 3.58
C VAL A 164 -1.44 11.94 2.15
N ALA A 165 -2.19 12.99 1.85
CA ALA A 165 -2.19 13.68 0.56
C ALA A 165 -1.61 15.10 0.70
N PRO A 166 -1.17 15.76 -0.38
CA PRO A 166 -0.66 17.13 -0.35
C PRO A 166 -1.66 18.16 0.21
N THR A 167 -2.94 17.83 0.19
CA THR A 167 -4.04 18.67 0.74
C THR A 167 -4.29 18.41 2.23
N THR A 168 -3.62 17.43 2.85
CA THR A 168 -3.82 17.09 4.26
C THR A 168 -3.20 18.17 5.15
N GLN A 169 -3.99 18.72 6.06
CA GLN A 169 -3.52 19.75 7.01
C GLN A 169 -2.54 19.18 8.04
N PRO A 170 -1.60 19.98 8.59
CA PRO A 170 -0.56 19.48 9.49
C PRO A 170 -1.07 18.79 10.77
N ASP A 171 -2.12 19.31 11.40
CA ASP A 171 -2.75 18.72 12.57
C ASP A 171 -3.36 17.35 12.25
N ARG A 172 -3.95 17.23 11.06
CA ARG A 172 -4.49 15.96 10.56
C ARG A 172 -3.37 14.96 10.23
N ILE A 173 -2.22 15.41 9.75
CA ILE A 173 -1.04 14.53 9.54
C ILE A 173 -0.63 13.87 10.85
N ALA A 174 -0.55 14.63 11.95
CA ALA A 174 -0.22 14.10 13.27
C ALA A 174 -1.21 13.00 13.71
N THR A 175 -2.51 13.24 13.52
CA THR A 175 -3.56 12.28 13.84
C THR A 175 -3.43 11.01 12.99
N ILE A 176 -3.25 11.14 11.68
CA ILE A 176 -3.04 10.01 10.75
C ILE A 176 -1.83 9.19 11.18
N CYS A 177 -0.70 9.84 11.48
CA CYS A 177 0.52 9.17 11.91
C CYS A 177 0.32 8.38 13.21
N SER A 178 -0.44 8.92 14.17
CA SER A 178 -0.67 8.27 15.46
C SER A 178 -1.57 7.02 15.38
N HIS A 179 -2.42 6.94 14.36
CA HIS A 179 -3.31 5.80 14.11
C HIS A 179 -2.73 4.78 13.12
N SER A 180 -1.67 5.15 12.40
CA SER A 180 -1.00 4.25 11.46
C SER A 180 -0.15 3.20 12.15
N SER A 181 -0.06 2.02 11.53
CA SER A 181 0.95 1.00 11.83
C SER A 181 1.53 0.44 10.53
N GLY A 182 2.66 -0.27 10.61
CA GLY A 182 3.37 -0.73 9.42
C GLY A 182 4.11 0.39 8.71
N PHE A 183 3.41 1.31 8.08
CA PHE A 183 3.97 2.51 7.45
C PHE A 183 2.91 3.61 7.24
N VAL A 184 3.34 4.82 6.88
CA VAL A 184 2.45 5.91 6.45
C VAL A 184 2.56 6.03 4.93
N TYR A 185 1.41 6.02 4.23
CA TYR A 185 1.36 6.09 2.78
C TYR A 185 1.13 7.53 2.31
N CYS A 186 2.10 8.12 1.64
CA CYS A 186 1.98 9.43 1.01
C CYS A 186 1.55 9.27 -0.45
N VAL A 187 0.39 9.80 -0.79
CA VAL A 187 -0.14 9.80 -2.17
C VAL A 187 -0.03 11.16 -2.80
N THR A 188 0.00 11.21 -4.13
CA THR A 188 -0.12 12.45 -4.88
C THR A 188 -1.40 12.47 -5.68
N VAL A 189 -2.07 13.62 -5.70
CA VAL A 189 -3.35 13.84 -6.41
C VAL A 189 -3.14 13.92 -7.93
N THR A 190 -1.93 14.17 -8.38
CA THR A 190 -1.62 14.33 -9.81
C THR A 190 -0.60 13.27 -10.22
N GLY A 191 -1.05 12.34 -11.05
CA GLY A 191 -0.15 11.45 -11.76
C GLY A 191 0.98 12.26 -12.44
N ILE A 192 2.23 11.81 -12.31
CA ILE A 192 3.34 12.39 -13.07
C ILE A 192 3.15 11.96 -14.52
N THR A 193 2.24 12.64 -15.22
CA THR A 193 2.12 12.53 -16.68
C THR A 193 3.10 13.53 -17.28
N GLY A 194 4.32 13.07 -17.53
CA GLY A 194 5.36 13.88 -18.20
C GLY A 194 6.77 13.55 -17.71
N VAL A 195 7.77 13.92 -18.52
CA VAL A 195 9.20 13.76 -18.27
C VAL A 195 9.67 14.84 -17.27
N ARG A 196 9.15 14.84 -16.05
CA ARG A 196 9.71 15.71 -15.00
C ARG A 196 10.79 14.95 -14.26
N LYS A 197 11.97 15.57 -14.14
CA LYS A 197 13.10 15.03 -13.35
C LYS A 197 12.90 15.28 -11.85
N ASP A 198 12.09 16.26 -11.50
CA ASP A 198 11.89 16.74 -10.12
C ASP A 198 10.54 16.31 -9.56
N LEU A 199 10.48 16.15 -8.25
CA LEU A 199 9.23 15.92 -7.54
C LEU A 199 8.30 17.13 -7.70
N PRO A 200 6.97 16.93 -7.75
CA PRO A 200 6.02 18.04 -7.72
C PRO A 200 6.27 18.96 -6.53
N ALA A 201 6.01 20.26 -6.70
CA ALA A 201 6.15 21.24 -5.63
C ALA A 201 5.32 20.86 -4.40
N GLY A 202 5.87 21.08 -3.20
CA GLY A 202 5.23 20.77 -1.91
C GLY A 202 5.35 19.32 -1.45
N MET A 203 5.90 18.42 -2.26
CA MET A 203 6.00 17.00 -1.86
C MET A 203 7.10 16.74 -0.86
N THR A 204 8.26 17.33 -1.05
CA THR A 204 9.38 17.21 -0.11
C THR A 204 9.03 17.76 1.25
N GLU A 205 8.30 18.86 1.28
CA GLU A 205 7.75 19.48 2.48
C GLU A 205 6.75 18.57 3.18
N MET A 206 5.83 17.95 2.43
CA MET A 206 4.87 16.98 2.96
C MET A 206 5.58 15.78 3.58
N PHE A 207 6.58 15.20 2.90
CA PHE A 207 7.34 14.06 3.44
C PHE A 207 8.10 14.45 4.72
N ALA A 208 8.71 15.63 4.73
CA ALA A 208 9.39 16.15 5.91
C ALA A 208 8.42 16.36 7.08
N GLU A 209 7.22 16.88 6.79
CA GLU A 209 6.18 17.05 7.80
C GLU A 209 5.72 15.72 8.37
N VAL A 210 5.40 14.74 7.53
CA VAL A 210 5.03 13.39 7.99
C VAL A 210 6.13 12.79 8.88
N LYS A 211 7.39 12.90 8.48
CA LYS A 211 8.53 12.36 9.25
C LYS A 211 8.73 13.02 10.62
N LYS A 212 8.21 14.22 10.86
CA LYS A 212 8.21 14.84 12.21
C LYS A 212 7.23 14.16 13.16
N HIS A 213 6.15 13.56 12.64
CA HIS A 213 5.06 13.00 13.43
C HIS A 213 5.11 11.48 13.57
N THR A 214 6.05 10.79 12.90
CA THR A 214 6.15 9.33 13.00
C THR A 214 7.57 8.81 12.91
N SER A 215 7.83 7.69 13.59
CA SER A 215 9.02 6.86 13.41
C SER A 215 8.79 5.66 12.46
N LEU A 216 7.56 5.48 11.98
CA LEU A 216 7.21 4.49 10.97
C LEU A 216 7.90 4.83 9.64
N PRO A 217 8.17 3.84 8.78
CA PRO A 217 8.54 4.10 7.40
C PRO A 217 7.51 4.97 6.70
N VAL A 218 7.97 5.86 5.82
CA VAL A 218 7.13 6.66 4.94
C VAL A 218 7.26 6.10 3.53
N ALA A 219 6.16 5.66 2.94
CA ALA A 219 6.12 5.19 1.56
C ALA A 219 5.45 6.23 0.66
N ALA A 220 5.94 6.38 -0.56
CA ALA A 220 5.36 7.28 -1.55
C ALA A 220 4.87 6.51 -2.77
N GLY A 221 3.60 6.76 -3.17
CA GLY A 221 2.98 6.16 -4.35
C GLY A 221 2.41 7.22 -5.28
N PHE A 222 3.00 7.32 -6.48
CA PHE A 222 2.54 8.23 -7.53
C PHE A 222 3.22 7.92 -8.85
N GLY A 223 2.57 7.34 -9.79
CA GLY A 223 2.99 7.23 -11.18
C GLY A 223 4.47 6.87 -11.43
N ILE A 224 5.11 6.20 -10.47
CA ILE A 224 6.52 5.81 -10.54
C ILE A 224 6.65 4.76 -11.62
N SER A 225 7.47 5.06 -12.64
CA SER A 225 7.67 4.18 -13.79
C SER A 225 9.09 4.17 -14.33
N ARG A 226 9.99 5.00 -13.77
CA ARG A 226 11.37 5.20 -14.26
C ARG A 226 12.34 5.35 -13.09
N GLN A 227 13.62 5.10 -13.37
CA GLN A 227 14.70 5.27 -12.39
C GLN A 227 14.83 6.70 -11.86
N GLU A 228 14.57 7.71 -12.72
CA GLU A 228 14.62 9.13 -12.33
C GLU A 228 13.64 9.42 -11.19
N HIS A 229 12.42 8.84 -11.24
CA HIS A 229 11.43 8.97 -10.17
C HIS A 229 11.94 8.35 -8.86
N MET A 230 12.60 7.17 -8.94
CA MET A 230 13.18 6.53 -7.77
C MET A 230 14.30 7.38 -7.16
N LYS A 231 15.20 7.92 -8.03
CA LYS A 231 16.30 8.79 -7.58
C LYS A 231 15.79 10.06 -6.90
N ALA A 232 14.72 10.66 -7.43
CA ALA A 232 14.11 11.86 -6.86
C ALA A 232 13.50 11.62 -5.46
N LEU A 233 13.07 10.38 -5.16
CA LEU A 233 12.50 10.01 -3.86
C LEU A 233 13.55 9.66 -2.79
N ARG A 234 14.75 9.30 -3.22
CA ARG A 234 15.81 8.87 -2.28
C ARG A 234 16.14 9.97 -1.26
N GLY A 235 16.27 9.55 0.00
CA GLY A 235 16.51 10.47 1.12
C GLY A 235 15.26 11.19 1.62
N HIS A 236 14.20 11.27 0.81
CA HIS A 236 12.94 11.91 1.21
C HIS A 236 11.96 10.93 1.85
N VAL A 237 11.88 9.69 1.35
CA VAL A 237 11.00 8.62 1.88
C VAL A 237 11.77 7.31 2.05
N ASP A 238 11.16 6.35 2.74
CA ASP A 238 11.74 5.02 2.99
C ASP A 238 11.42 4.03 1.87
N ALA A 239 10.24 4.16 1.26
CA ALA A 239 9.78 3.25 0.22
C ALA A 239 9.06 3.97 -0.93
N ALA A 240 9.11 3.36 -2.11
CA ALA A 240 8.36 3.74 -3.30
C ALA A 240 7.38 2.64 -3.68
N VAL A 241 6.11 3.00 -3.92
CA VAL A 241 5.07 2.07 -4.38
C VAL A 241 4.89 2.22 -5.88
N VAL A 242 5.06 1.12 -6.61
CA VAL A 242 4.96 1.07 -8.07
C VAL A 242 3.76 0.21 -8.45
N GLY A 243 2.72 0.85 -8.98
CA GLY A 243 1.45 0.20 -9.33
C GLY A 243 1.18 0.18 -10.83
N SER A 244 0.64 1.28 -11.36
CA SER A 244 0.16 1.36 -12.75
C SER A 244 1.16 0.90 -13.80
N ALA A 245 2.44 1.21 -13.61
CA ALA A 245 3.49 0.77 -14.55
C ALA A 245 3.67 -0.76 -14.57
N ILE A 246 3.54 -1.43 -13.42
CA ILE A 246 3.59 -2.91 -13.34
C ILE A 246 2.33 -3.51 -13.96
N VAL A 247 1.16 -2.93 -13.69
CA VAL A 247 -0.11 -3.39 -14.26
C VAL A 247 -0.12 -3.22 -15.81
N ASP A 248 0.39 -2.11 -16.32
CA ASP A 248 0.56 -1.91 -17.78
C ASP A 248 1.51 -2.95 -18.42
N GLU A 249 2.57 -3.36 -17.72
CA GLU A 249 3.44 -4.45 -18.20
C GLU A 249 2.72 -5.79 -18.21
N ILE A 250 1.87 -6.05 -17.21
CA ILE A 250 1.04 -7.27 -17.15
C ILE A 250 0.02 -7.28 -18.30
N ASP A 251 -0.60 -6.15 -18.62
CA ASP A 251 -1.52 -5.99 -19.76
C ASP A 251 -0.85 -6.29 -21.11
N ARG A 252 0.45 -6.00 -21.24
CA ARG A 252 1.25 -6.32 -22.43
C ARG A 252 1.79 -7.75 -22.42
N ALA A 253 1.17 -8.66 -21.67
CA ALA A 253 1.58 -10.05 -21.46
C ALA A 253 2.94 -10.23 -20.78
N GLY A 254 3.48 -9.18 -20.16
CA GLY A 254 4.64 -9.20 -19.29
C GLY A 254 4.31 -9.71 -17.87
N ASP A 255 5.23 -9.46 -16.94
CA ASP A 255 5.05 -9.75 -15.51
C ASP A 255 5.60 -8.65 -14.62
N GLY A 256 6.05 -7.54 -15.20
CA GLY A 256 6.62 -6.40 -14.49
C GLY A 256 8.00 -6.64 -13.87
N VAL A 257 8.54 -7.88 -13.90
CA VAL A 257 9.82 -8.21 -13.26
C VAL A 257 10.99 -7.45 -13.86
N ALA A 258 11.01 -7.29 -15.19
CA ALA A 258 12.07 -6.54 -15.86
C ALA A 258 12.06 -5.06 -15.44
N LEU A 259 10.88 -4.45 -15.40
CA LEU A 259 10.69 -3.08 -14.90
C LEU A 259 11.14 -2.95 -13.44
N VAL A 260 10.71 -3.85 -12.56
CA VAL A 260 11.06 -3.83 -11.14
C VAL A 260 12.57 -3.96 -10.95
N ARG A 261 13.24 -4.86 -11.65
CA ARG A 261 14.71 -5.00 -11.61
C ARG A 261 15.42 -3.74 -12.09
N GLU A 262 14.87 -3.07 -13.10
CA GLU A 262 15.41 -1.80 -13.58
C GLU A 262 15.26 -0.70 -12.51
N LEU A 263 14.11 -0.58 -11.88
CA LEU A 263 13.85 0.40 -10.81
C LEU A 263 14.71 0.13 -9.57
N LEU A 264 14.94 -1.13 -9.20
CA LEU A 264 15.78 -1.51 -8.07
C LEU A 264 17.24 -1.06 -8.20
N LYS A 265 17.76 -0.86 -9.42
CA LYS A 265 19.11 -0.28 -9.62
C LYS A 265 19.21 1.15 -9.08
N ALA A 266 18.12 1.88 -9.05
CA ALA A 266 18.07 3.26 -8.55
C ALA A 266 17.70 3.37 -7.06
N CYS A 267 17.44 2.24 -6.39
CA CYS A 267 17.13 2.19 -4.96
C CYS A 267 18.37 2.35 -4.05
N ARG A 268 19.55 2.14 -4.58
CA ARG A 268 20.86 2.17 -3.87
C ARG A 268 21.56 3.50 -3.99
#